data_f2ed095267ed418a0613e61bc776a5c1
#
_entry.id   f2ed095267ed418a0613e61bc776a5c1
#
_cell.length_a   1.000
_cell.length_b   1.000
_cell.length_c   1.000
_cell.angle_alpha   90.00
_cell.angle_beta   90.00
_cell.angle_gamma   90.00
#
_symmetry.space_group_name_H-M   'P 1'
#
loop_
_entity.id
_entity.type
_entity.pdbx_description
1 polymer ?
#
loop_
_entity_poly.entity_id
_entity_poly.type
_entity_poly.pdbx_seq_one_letter_code
_entity_poly.pdbx_strand_id
1 'polypeptide(L)'
;MNILLTGGTGFLGRHIIGKCVDSGYNVVSLSHSEAREKEVQLKYPDVPFYSADISHNKDIIDSVVKKHDIDYIIHTAAMKYIGICENNPTRTIDVNINGSRNIIDVAKKNNIKNVVAVSTDKAINPTSVYGSSKFLMEKLMLENNFSVIQGVNFFFSTGSVLDLWE
;
A
#
# COMPACT_ATOMS: atom_id res chain seq x y z
N MET A 1 -12.62 -6.31 13.81
CA MET A 1 -11.58 -6.64 12.81
C MET A 1 -10.73 -5.40 12.63
N ASN A 2 -9.45 -5.53 12.86
CA ASN A 2 -8.49 -4.43 12.84
C ASN A 2 -7.61 -4.56 11.58
N ILE A 3 -7.58 -3.51 10.77
CA ILE A 3 -6.93 -3.51 9.45
C ILE A 3 -5.81 -2.49 9.43
N LEU A 4 -4.59 -2.90 9.08
CA LEU A 4 -3.53 -1.98 8.70
C LEU A 4 -3.60 -1.73 7.18
N LEU A 5 -3.76 -0.47 6.80
CA LEU A 5 -3.75 -0.04 5.41
C LEU A 5 -2.47 0.76 5.13
N THR A 6 -1.56 0.22 4.35
CA THR A 6 -0.41 0.99 3.85
C THR A 6 -0.80 1.77 2.60
N GLY A 7 -0.35 2.99 2.47
CA GLY A 7 -0.72 3.88 1.37
C GLY A 7 -2.12 4.47 1.48
N GLY A 8 -2.66 4.59 2.70
CA GLY A 8 -4.03 5.05 2.97
C GLY A 8 -4.34 6.46 2.46
N THR A 9 -3.33 7.32 2.28
CA THR A 9 -3.50 8.67 1.72
C THR A 9 -3.52 8.70 0.19
N GLY A 10 -3.25 7.57 -0.47
CA GLY A 10 -3.34 7.43 -1.92
C GLY A 10 -4.80 7.41 -2.41
N PHE A 11 -4.99 7.49 -3.74
CA PHE A 11 -6.33 7.46 -4.33
C PHE A 11 -7.15 6.23 -3.87
N LEU A 12 -6.63 5.03 -4.09
CA LEU A 12 -7.29 3.79 -3.67
C LEU A 12 -7.41 3.70 -2.15
N GLY A 13 -6.34 4.09 -1.42
CA GLY A 13 -6.32 4.04 0.04
C GLY A 13 -7.45 4.82 0.69
N ARG A 14 -7.73 6.04 0.22
CA ARG A 14 -8.83 6.87 0.73
C ARG A 14 -10.20 6.22 0.55
N HIS A 15 -10.42 5.53 -0.56
CA HIS A 15 -11.67 4.81 -0.81
C HIS A 15 -11.78 3.56 0.08
N ILE A 16 -10.67 2.86 0.33
CA ILE A 16 -10.62 1.73 1.25
C ILE A 16 -10.91 2.19 2.69
N ILE A 17 -10.32 3.30 3.15
CA ILE A 17 -10.63 3.87 4.48
C ILE A 17 -12.13 4.11 4.61
N GLY A 18 -12.74 4.83 3.66
CA GLY A 18 -14.18 5.10 3.69
C GLY A 18 -14.99 3.81 3.77
N LYS A 19 -14.67 2.84 2.93
CA LYS A 19 -15.37 1.56 2.92
C LYS A 19 -15.22 0.76 4.22
N CYS A 20 -14.04 0.79 4.83
CA CYS A 20 -13.82 0.14 6.12
C CYS A 20 -14.63 0.81 7.23
N VAL A 21 -14.64 2.15 7.30
CA VAL A 21 -15.42 2.93 8.28
C VAL A 21 -16.92 2.66 8.11
N ASP A 22 -17.42 2.73 6.87
CA ASP A 22 -18.84 2.46 6.57
C ASP A 22 -19.27 1.02 6.94
N SER A 23 -18.33 0.09 6.90
CA SER A 23 -18.55 -1.32 7.25
C SER A 23 -18.32 -1.64 8.75
N GLY A 24 -17.97 -0.65 9.57
CA GLY A 24 -17.70 -0.82 10.99
C GLY A 24 -16.39 -1.54 11.31
N TYR A 25 -15.41 -1.52 10.40
CA TYR A 25 -14.08 -2.05 10.65
C TYR A 25 -13.15 -0.98 11.22
N ASN A 26 -12.27 -1.38 12.12
CA ASN A 26 -11.21 -0.52 12.62
C ASN A 26 -10.07 -0.49 11.59
N VAL A 27 -9.82 0.64 10.97
CA VAL A 27 -8.71 0.82 10.03
C VAL A 27 -7.67 1.75 10.62
N VAL A 28 -6.40 1.36 10.48
CA VAL A 28 -5.22 2.17 10.82
C VAL A 28 -4.48 2.44 9.52
N SER A 29 -4.23 3.70 9.24
CA SER A 29 -3.55 4.14 8.02
C SER A 29 -2.07 4.39 8.27
N LEU A 30 -1.21 3.88 7.38
CA LEU A 30 0.21 4.15 7.36
C LEU A 30 0.63 4.65 5.98
N SER A 31 1.23 5.83 5.92
CA SER A 31 1.68 6.46 4.67
C SER A 31 2.85 7.41 4.93
N HIS A 32 3.53 7.86 3.88
CA HIS A 32 4.71 8.72 3.99
C HIS A 32 4.43 10.21 3.73
N SER A 33 3.20 10.60 3.40
CA SER A 33 2.85 11.97 2.99
C SER A 33 2.00 12.68 4.05
N GLU A 34 2.64 13.48 4.90
CA GLU A 34 1.97 14.25 5.96
C GLU A 34 0.89 15.20 5.42
N ALA A 35 1.15 15.87 4.28
CA ALA A 35 0.17 16.79 3.70
C ALA A 35 -1.14 16.08 3.31
N ARG A 36 -1.03 14.92 2.64
CA ARG A 36 -2.20 14.11 2.27
C ARG A 36 -2.85 13.44 3.47
N GLU A 37 -2.06 13.11 4.49
CA GLU A 37 -2.53 12.55 5.74
C GLU A 37 -3.51 13.53 6.41
N LYS A 38 -3.14 14.80 6.51
CA LYS A 38 -3.99 15.85 7.08
C LYS A 38 -5.33 15.99 6.34
N GLU A 39 -5.32 15.93 4.99
CA GLU A 39 -6.56 15.99 4.20
C GLU A 39 -7.49 14.82 4.51
N VAL A 40 -6.95 13.60 4.58
CA VAL A 40 -7.74 12.39 4.83
C VAL A 40 -8.22 12.35 6.28
N GLN A 41 -7.40 12.81 7.23
CA GLN A 41 -7.74 12.88 8.65
C GLN A 41 -8.89 13.85 8.93
N LEU A 42 -9.00 14.97 8.19
CA LEU A 42 -10.13 15.87 8.29
C LEU A 42 -11.46 15.19 7.95
N LYS A 43 -11.44 14.25 7.01
CA LYS A 43 -12.63 13.48 6.60
C LYS A 43 -12.92 12.29 7.52
N TYR A 44 -11.87 11.69 8.10
CA TYR A 44 -11.97 10.51 8.96
C TYR A 44 -11.18 10.76 10.26
N PRO A 45 -11.71 11.62 11.18
CA PRO A 45 -10.95 12.06 12.36
C PRO A 45 -10.65 10.94 13.35
N ASP A 46 -11.46 9.89 13.37
CA ASP A 46 -11.32 8.75 14.29
C ASP A 46 -10.35 7.67 13.77
N VAL A 47 -9.88 7.80 12.53
CA VAL A 47 -8.92 6.86 11.94
C VAL A 47 -7.51 7.22 12.39
N PRO A 48 -6.76 6.31 13.06
CA PRO A 48 -5.37 6.55 13.40
C PRO A 48 -4.49 6.60 12.14
N PHE A 49 -3.67 7.64 12.02
CA PHE A 49 -2.69 7.81 10.94
C PHE A 49 -1.26 7.74 11.49
N TYR A 50 -0.40 7.04 10.76
CA TYR A 50 1.02 6.94 11.05
C TYR A 50 1.85 7.34 9.85
N SER A 51 2.72 8.33 10.02
CA SER A 51 3.67 8.75 8.99
C SER A 51 4.89 7.83 9.02
N ALA A 52 5.05 7.00 7.98
CA ALA A 52 6.19 6.12 7.86
C ALA A 52 6.45 5.72 6.41
N ASP A 53 7.73 5.55 6.08
CA ASP A 53 8.18 4.96 4.83
C ASP A 53 8.33 3.45 5.00
N ILE A 54 7.56 2.67 4.25
CA ILE A 54 7.57 1.20 4.36
C ILE A 54 8.94 0.57 4.04
N SER A 55 9.79 1.26 3.27
CA SER A 55 11.11 0.76 2.91
C SER A 55 12.14 0.89 4.04
N HIS A 56 11.95 1.84 4.97
CA HIS A 56 12.93 2.16 6.01
C HIS A 56 12.40 1.97 7.45
N ASN A 57 11.10 2.08 7.65
CA ASN A 57 10.52 2.14 8.98
C ASN A 57 9.85 0.83 9.44
N LYS A 58 10.52 -0.30 9.24
CA LYS A 58 10.02 -1.63 9.62
C LYS A 58 9.61 -1.71 11.10
N ASP A 59 10.39 -1.10 11.99
CA ASP A 59 10.10 -1.11 13.43
C ASP A 59 8.84 -0.31 13.77
N ILE A 60 8.57 0.79 13.05
CA ILE A 60 7.33 1.55 13.20
C ILE A 60 6.15 0.69 12.77
N ILE A 61 6.25 -0.02 11.63
CA ILE A 61 5.20 -0.92 11.15
C ILE A 61 4.90 -2.01 12.19
N ASP A 62 5.93 -2.66 12.73
CA ASP A 62 5.81 -3.68 13.77
C ASP A 62 5.14 -3.13 15.05
N SER A 63 5.52 -1.93 15.46
CA SER A 63 4.93 -1.25 16.61
C SER A 63 3.44 -0.93 16.41
N VAL A 64 3.07 -0.43 15.22
CA VAL A 64 1.68 -0.13 14.87
C VAL A 64 0.83 -1.39 14.85
N VAL A 65 1.35 -2.48 14.25
CA VAL A 65 0.68 -3.79 14.22
C VAL A 65 0.35 -4.27 15.63
N LYS A 66 1.31 -4.22 16.54
CA LYS A 66 1.12 -4.65 17.94
C LYS A 66 0.19 -3.74 18.72
N LYS A 67 0.35 -2.42 18.56
CA LYS A 67 -0.43 -1.43 19.29
C LYS A 67 -1.93 -1.52 19.00
N HIS A 68 -2.28 -1.89 17.77
CA HIS A 68 -3.66 -1.92 17.29
C HIS A 68 -4.21 -3.33 17.10
N ASP A 69 -3.50 -4.37 17.55
CA ASP A 69 -3.90 -5.78 17.43
C ASP A 69 -4.39 -6.11 16.01
N ILE A 70 -3.55 -5.83 15.01
CA ILE A 70 -3.91 -5.93 13.59
C ILE A 70 -4.17 -7.37 13.17
N ASP A 71 -5.34 -7.62 12.58
CA ASP A 71 -5.77 -8.92 12.05
C ASP A 71 -5.45 -9.07 10.55
N TYR A 72 -5.53 -7.95 9.80
CA TYR A 72 -5.41 -7.90 8.33
C TYR A 72 -4.50 -6.77 7.89
N ILE A 73 -3.74 -7.01 6.82
CA ILE A 73 -2.96 -5.97 6.16
C ILE A 73 -3.46 -5.80 4.71
N ILE A 74 -3.82 -4.57 4.34
CA ILE A 74 -4.08 -4.19 2.96
C ILE A 74 -2.90 -3.32 2.51
N HIS A 75 -2.11 -3.85 1.58
CA HIS A 75 -0.89 -3.21 1.13
C HIS A 75 -1.10 -2.51 -0.23
N THR A 76 -1.26 -1.18 -0.19
CA THR A 76 -1.42 -0.35 -1.40
C THR A 76 -0.27 0.63 -1.62
N ALA A 77 0.64 0.77 -0.66
CA ALA A 77 1.78 1.67 -0.77
C ALA A 77 2.73 1.22 -1.88
N ALA A 78 2.99 2.09 -2.83
CA ALA A 78 3.94 1.84 -3.93
C ALA A 78 4.30 3.14 -4.65
N MET A 79 5.44 3.17 -5.31
CA MET A 79 5.69 4.08 -6.42
C MET A 79 4.95 3.56 -7.66
N LYS A 80 4.16 4.41 -8.32
CA LYS A 80 3.24 3.97 -9.39
C LYS A 80 3.41 4.70 -10.73
N TYR A 81 4.09 5.83 -10.75
CA TYR A 81 4.28 6.62 -11.97
C TYR A 81 5.45 6.05 -12.78
N ILE A 82 5.15 5.49 -13.96
CA ILE A 82 6.13 4.79 -14.80
C ILE A 82 7.35 5.65 -15.07
N GLY A 83 7.19 6.89 -15.56
CA GLY A 83 8.32 7.76 -15.86
C GLY A 83 9.17 8.11 -14.63
N ILE A 84 8.56 8.25 -13.43
CA ILE A 84 9.30 8.46 -12.20
C ILE A 84 10.07 7.20 -11.81
N CYS A 85 9.48 6.02 -11.95
CA CYS A 85 10.13 4.75 -11.66
C CYS A 85 11.31 4.49 -12.60
N GLU A 86 11.17 4.77 -13.91
CA GLU A 86 12.28 4.66 -14.87
C GLU A 86 13.48 5.53 -14.50
N ASN A 87 13.23 6.75 -14.07
CA ASN A 87 14.29 7.69 -13.68
C ASN A 87 14.84 7.43 -12.26
N ASN A 88 14.17 6.62 -11.45
CA ASN A 88 14.53 6.34 -10.06
C ASN A 88 14.43 4.84 -9.73
N PRO A 89 15.17 3.96 -10.43
CA PRO A 89 15.02 2.50 -10.26
C PRO A 89 15.38 2.04 -8.85
N THR A 90 16.44 2.56 -8.25
CA THR A 90 16.84 2.22 -6.88
C THR A 90 15.70 2.52 -5.89
N ARG A 91 15.14 3.72 -5.96
CA ARG A 91 14.03 4.09 -5.07
C ARG A 91 12.78 3.24 -5.32
N THR A 92 12.54 2.86 -6.57
CA THR A 92 11.42 1.97 -6.92
C THR A 92 11.61 0.58 -6.31
N ILE A 93 12.83 0.04 -6.35
CA ILE A 93 13.19 -1.22 -5.68
C ILE A 93 12.98 -1.10 -4.17
N ASP A 94 13.47 -0.04 -3.57
CA ASP A 94 13.34 0.16 -2.12
C ASP A 94 11.88 0.20 -1.68
N VAL A 95 11.03 0.95 -2.36
CA VAL A 95 9.63 1.08 -1.96
C VAL A 95 8.83 -0.17 -2.36
N ASN A 96 8.88 -0.58 -3.64
CA ASN A 96 7.97 -1.59 -4.16
C ASN A 96 8.40 -3.02 -3.80
N ILE A 97 9.69 -3.27 -3.63
CA ILE A 97 10.22 -4.61 -3.31
C ILE A 97 10.61 -4.69 -1.83
N ASN A 98 11.58 -3.87 -1.38
CA ASN A 98 12.05 -3.95 -0.01
C ASN A 98 10.97 -3.52 1.00
N GLY A 99 10.17 -2.50 0.67
CA GLY A 99 9.01 -2.11 1.46
C GLY A 99 7.99 -3.24 1.59
N SER A 100 7.68 -3.94 0.49
CA SER A 100 6.79 -5.11 0.53
C SER A 100 7.38 -6.27 1.35
N ARG A 101 8.70 -6.50 1.28
CA ARG A 101 9.38 -7.48 2.16
C ARG A 101 9.24 -7.11 3.62
N ASN A 102 9.36 -5.83 3.99
CA ASN A 102 9.15 -5.39 5.36
C ASN A 102 7.72 -5.69 5.84
N ILE A 103 6.71 -5.50 4.99
CA ILE A 103 5.32 -5.87 5.30
C ILE A 103 5.20 -7.39 5.52
N ILE A 104 5.78 -8.20 4.63
CA ILE A 104 5.80 -9.66 4.75
C ILE A 104 6.45 -10.10 6.08
N ASP A 105 7.63 -9.56 6.38
CA ASP A 105 8.37 -9.90 7.58
C ASP A 105 7.60 -9.54 8.86
N VAL A 106 6.98 -8.36 8.89
CA VAL A 106 6.17 -7.92 10.04
C VAL A 106 4.92 -8.78 10.17
N ALA A 107 4.25 -9.12 9.08
CA ALA A 107 3.09 -10.01 9.10
C ALA A 107 3.46 -11.39 9.66
N LYS A 108 4.56 -11.99 9.19
CA LYS A 108 5.06 -13.28 9.70
C LYS A 108 5.43 -13.23 11.17
N LYS A 109 6.17 -12.20 11.59
CA LYS A 109 6.59 -12.01 12.98
C LYS A 109 5.40 -11.91 13.94
N ASN A 110 4.30 -11.32 13.50
CA ASN A 110 3.09 -11.11 14.31
C ASN A 110 1.98 -12.13 14.00
N ASN A 111 2.28 -13.21 13.27
CA ASN A 111 1.33 -14.27 12.90
C ASN A 111 0.09 -13.77 12.14
N ILE A 112 0.18 -12.66 11.41
CA ILE A 112 -0.88 -12.16 10.54
C ILE A 112 -0.90 -13.01 9.28
N LYS A 113 -1.98 -13.74 9.07
CA LYS A 113 -2.15 -14.64 7.90
C LYS A 113 -2.84 -13.96 6.73
N ASN A 114 -3.53 -12.87 6.97
CA ASN A 114 -4.38 -12.20 5.99
C ASN A 114 -3.70 -10.92 5.50
N VAL A 115 -2.92 -11.05 4.45
CA VAL A 115 -2.28 -9.93 3.76
C VAL A 115 -2.76 -9.92 2.31
N VAL A 116 -3.24 -8.77 1.85
CA VAL A 116 -3.63 -8.53 0.45
C VAL A 116 -2.82 -7.39 -0.10
N ALA A 117 -2.06 -7.63 -1.15
CA ALA A 117 -1.31 -6.59 -1.85
C ALA A 117 -2.00 -6.21 -3.17
N VAL A 118 -2.01 -4.92 -3.46
CA VAL A 118 -2.54 -4.40 -4.73
C VAL A 118 -1.42 -4.31 -5.75
N SER A 119 -1.64 -4.93 -6.90
CA SER A 119 -0.75 -4.92 -8.05
C SER A 119 -1.44 -4.33 -9.30
N THR A 120 -0.88 -4.57 -10.46
CA THR A 120 -1.26 -3.97 -11.74
C THR A 120 -1.16 -4.98 -12.88
N ASP A 121 -1.95 -4.78 -13.93
CA ASP A 121 -1.84 -5.49 -15.22
C ASP A 121 -0.42 -5.40 -15.84
N LYS A 122 0.32 -4.32 -15.55
CA LYS A 122 1.69 -4.10 -16.03
C LYS A 122 2.73 -5.07 -15.44
N ALA A 123 2.33 -5.84 -14.42
CA ALA A 123 3.14 -6.93 -13.86
C ALA A 123 3.05 -8.24 -14.68
N ILE A 124 2.06 -8.40 -15.56
CA ILE A 124 1.84 -9.65 -16.31
C ILE A 124 2.96 -9.89 -17.34
N ASN A 125 3.33 -8.88 -18.09
CA ASN A 125 4.46 -8.90 -19.03
C ASN A 125 5.25 -7.59 -18.88
N PRO A 126 6.11 -7.51 -17.85
CA PRO A 126 6.70 -6.24 -17.45
C PRO A 126 7.73 -5.73 -18.47
N THR A 127 7.48 -4.55 -19.01
CA THR A 127 8.36 -3.82 -19.94
C THR A 127 8.92 -2.55 -19.31
N SER A 128 8.67 -2.30 -18.02
CA SER A 128 9.08 -1.10 -17.30
C SER A 128 9.62 -1.46 -15.92
N VAL A 129 10.42 -0.56 -15.32
CA VAL A 129 10.89 -0.69 -13.93
C VAL A 129 9.71 -0.83 -12.97
N TYR A 130 8.64 -0.04 -13.17
CA TYR A 130 7.41 -0.16 -12.38
C TYR A 130 6.80 -1.57 -12.51
N GLY A 131 6.53 -2.04 -13.72
CA GLY A 131 5.94 -3.35 -13.96
C GLY A 131 6.79 -4.48 -13.38
N SER A 132 8.11 -4.43 -13.60
CA SER A 132 9.05 -5.41 -13.06
C SER A 132 9.06 -5.43 -11.53
N SER A 133 9.03 -4.26 -10.90
CA SER A 133 8.98 -4.16 -9.44
C SER A 133 7.69 -4.74 -8.86
N LYS A 134 6.56 -4.51 -9.52
CA LYS A 134 5.26 -5.08 -9.11
C LYS A 134 5.20 -6.58 -9.34
N PHE A 135 5.75 -7.09 -10.44
CA PHE A 135 5.88 -8.53 -10.68
C PHE A 135 6.67 -9.23 -9.58
N LEU A 136 7.83 -8.66 -9.20
CA LEU A 136 8.64 -9.23 -8.11
C LEU A 136 7.91 -9.16 -6.77
N MET A 137 7.21 -8.06 -6.48
CA MET A 137 6.37 -7.94 -5.29
C MET A 137 5.30 -9.03 -5.25
N GLU A 138 4.61 -9.29 -6.36
CA GLU A 138 3.63 -10.38 -6.45
C GLU A 138 4.24 -11.74 -6.09
N LYS A 139 5.42 -12.06 -6.67
CA LYS A 139 6.11 -13.31 -6.38
C LYS A 139 6.45 -13.44 -4.90
N LEU A 140 6.95 -12.37 -4.27
CA LEU A 140 7.24 -12.36 -2.84
C LEU A 140 5.98 -12.58 -1.98
N MET A 141 4.86 -11.95 -2.32
CA MET A 141 3.59 -12.14 -1.60
C MET A 141 3.10 -13.59 -1.72
N LEU A 142 3.06 -14.13 -2.94
CA LEU A 142 2.57 -15.48 -3.20
C LEU A 142 3.47 -16.56 -2.58
N GLU A 143 4.79 -16.40 -2.60
CA GLU A 143 5.75 -17.29 -1.91
C GLU A 143 5.45 -17.42 -0.41
N ASN A 144 4.92 -16.35 0.19
CA ASN A 144 4.56 -16.30 1.61
C ASN A 144 3.08 -16.62 1.88
N ASN A 145 2.36 -17.20 0.90
CA ASN A 145 0.93 -17.54 0.97
C ASN A 145 0.01 -16.34 1.22
N PHE A 146 0.40 -15.14 0.79
CA PHE A 146 -0.42 -13.94 0.82
C PHE A 146 -1.13 -13.71 -0.50
N SER A 147 -2.21 -12.94 -0.47
CA SER A 147 -3.05 -12.68 -1.65
C SER A 147 -2.57 -11.45 -2.42
N VAL A 148 -2.78 -11.47 -3.73
CA VAL A 148 -2.52 -10.34 -4.62
C VAL A 148 -3.76 -10.05 -5.46
N ILE A 149 -4.12 -8.78 -5.57
CA ILE A 149 -5.17 -8.29 -6.47
C ILE A 149 -4.51 -7.47 -7.56
N GLN A 150 -4.65 -7.89 -8.82
CA GLN A 150 -4.22 -7.10 -9.97
C GLN A 150 -5.36 -6.17 -10.39
N GLY A 151 -5.10 -4.87 -10.36
CA GLY A 151 -5.98 -3.84 -10.92
C GLY A 151 -5.48 -3.39 -12.29
N VAL A 152 -6.41 -3.04 -13.18
CA VAL A 152 -6.06 -2.38 -14.44
C VAL A 152 -5.89 -0.87 -14.16
N ASN A 153 -6.69 -0.01 -14.73
CA ASN A 153 -6.67 1.41 -14.45
C ASN A 153 -7.81 1.76 -13.47
N PHE A 154 -7.48 2.45 -12.40
CA PHE A 154 -8.50 3.00 -11.52
C PHE A 154 -9.01 4.31 -12.14
N PHE A 155 -10.30 4.35 -12.51
CA PHE A 155 -10.93 5.55 -13.04
C PHE A 155 -10.78 6.73 -12.08
N PHE A 156 -10.52 7.91 -12.61
CA PHE A 156 -10.31 9.16 -11.85
C PHE A 156 -9.13 9.11 -10.84
N SER A 157 -8.24 8.13 -10.94
CA SER A 157 -7.02 8.18 -10.14
C SER A 157 -6.06 9.22 -10.71
N THR A 158 -5.34 9.93 -9.84
CA THR A 158 -4.34 10.93 -10.23
C THR A 158 -3.38 10.37 -11.27
N GLY A 159 -3.30 11.01 -12.44
CA GLY A 159 -2.52 10.58 -13.60
C GLY A 159 -3.19 9.48 -14.43
N SER A 160 -4.48 9.16 -14.21
CA SER A 160 -5.26 8.32 -15.13
C SER A 160 -5.64 9.09 -16.39
N VAL A 161 -6.01 8.37 -17.45
CA VAL A 161 -6.44 8.99 -18.74
C VAL A 161 -7.58 9.98 -18.52
N LEU A 162 -8.54 9.66 -17.65
CA LEU A 162 -9.66 10.55 -17.35
C LEU A 162 -9.26 11.79 -16.53
N ASP A 163 -8.31 11.64 -15.62
CA ASP A 163 -7.76 12.77 -14.84
C ASP A 163 -6.96 13.76 -15.72
N LEU A 164 -6.45 13.29 -16.86
CA LEU A 164 -5.69 14.12 -17.79
C LEU A 164 -6.58 14.78 -18.85
N TRP A 165 -7.85 14.40 -18.97
CA TRP A 165 -8.80 14.93 -19.96
C TRP A 165 -9.75 15.99 -19.38
N GLU A 166 -9.71 16.24 -18.07
CA GLU A 166 -10.34 17.38 -17.40
C GLU A 166 -9.41 18.61 -17.40
#